data_152521ebc650fb08404e2bd4b71f3489
#
_entry.id   152521ebc650fb08404e2bd4b71f3489
#
_cell.length_a   1.000
_cell.length_b   1.000
_cell.length_c   1.000
_cell.angle_alpha   90.00
_cell.angle_beta   90.00
_cell.angle_gamma   90.00
#
_symmetry.space_group_name_H-M   'P 1'
#
loop_
_entity.id
_entity.type
_entity.pdbx_description
1 polymer ?
#
loop_
_entity_poly.entity_id
_entity_poly.type
_entity_poly.pdbx_seq_one_letter_code
_entity_poly.pdbx_strand_id
1 'polypeptide(L)'
;MYKSFSMELAGRTLTVDVGRVAAQAFMHYGDTTVLSTATASDKPRDGIDFFPLSVEFEEKMYSVGKIPGGFNKREGKASENAVLTARVIDRPMRPLFPKDYRNDVTLNNLVLSVDQDCSPEYTAMLGSAIATC
;
A
#
# COMPACT_ATOMS: atom_id res chain seq x y z
N MET A 1 6.56 -17.27 -8.27
CA MET A 1 5.92 -17.48 -9.60
C MET A 1 5.15 -16.20 -9.93
N TYR A 2 5.57 -15.46 -10.97
CA TYR A 2 4.93 -14.21 -11.38
C TYR A 2 3.57 -14.48 -12.03
N LYS A 3 2.55 -13.72 -11.65
CA LYS A 3 1.22 -13.73 -12.26
C LYS A 3 0.73 -12.31 -12.46
N SER A 4 0.14 -12.05 -13.62
CA SER A 4 -0.50 -10.78 -13.94
C SER A 4 -1.99 -11.02 -14.17
N PHE A 5 -2.82 -10.19 -13.58
CA PHE A 5 -4.27 -10.20 -13.72
C PHE A 5 -4.72 -8.82 -14.17
N SER A 6 -5.68 -8.76 -15.08
CA SER A 6 -6.27 -7.50 -15.52
C SER A 6 -7.78 -7.58 -15.56
N MET A 7 -8.43 -6.48 -15.20
CA MET A 7 -9.89 -6.33 -15.29
C MET A 7 -10.25 -4.88 -15.63
N GLU A 8 -11.41 -4.68 -16.19
CA GLU A 8 -11.95 -3.32 -16.33
C GLU A 8 -12.73 -2.91 -15.08
N LEU A 9 -12.39 -1.76 -14.53
CA LEU A 9 -13.06 -1.16 -13.39
C LEU A 9 -13.42 0.29 -13.73
N ALA A 10 -14.70 0.61 -13.71
CA ALA A 10 -15.23 1.96 -14.03
C ALA A 10 -14.69 2.54 -15.35
N GLY A 11 -14.63 1.72 -16.41
CA GLY A 11 -14.17 2.12 -17.73
C GLY A 11 -12.65 2.28 -17.88
N ARG A 12 -11.87 1.82 -16.90
CA ARG A 12 -10.39 1.84 -16.92
C ARG A 12 -9.82 0.49 -16.58
N THR A 13 -8.67 0.18 -17.14
CA THR A 13 -8.00 -1.09 -16.88
C THR A 13 -7.29 -1.04 -15.53
N LEU A 14 -7.67 -1.96 -14.64
CA LEU A 14 -6.95 -2.29 -13.42
C LEU A 14 -6.07 -3.52 -13.70
N THR A 15 -4.76 -3.38 -13.52
CA THR A 15 -3.81 -4.49 -13.66
C THR A 15 -3.11 -4.73 -12.33
N VAL A 16 -2.95 -6.00 -11.99
CA VAL A 16 -2.31 -6.45 -10.76
C VAL A 16 -1.23 -7.46 -11.10
N ASP A 17 -0.01 -7.13 -10.76
CA ASP A 17 1.16 -8.02 -10.87
C ASP A 17 1.53 -8.55 -9.49
N VAL A 18 1.46 -9.87 -9.30
CA VAL A 18 1.75 -10.54 -8.03
C VAL A 18 2.98 -11.42 -8.17
N GLY A 19 3.87 -11.37 -7.16
CA GLY A 19 5.05 -12.24 -7.09
C GLY A 19 6.19 -11.84 -8.02
N ARG A 20 6.22 -10.58 -8.47
CA ARG A 20 7.31 -10.05 -9.29
C ARG A 20 8.60 -9.92 -8.46
N VAL A 21 8.47 -9.49 -7.21
CA VAL A 21 9.58 -9.33 -6.25
C VAL A 21 9.12 -9.71 -4.85
N ALA A 22 8.95 -10.99 -4.51
CA ALA A 22 8.44 -11.47 -3.20
C ALA A 22 6.93 -11.19 -2.94
N ALA A 23 6.49 -11.10 -1.69
CA ALA A 23 5.09 -10.89 -1.29
C ALA A 23 4.61 -9.45 -1.58
N GLN A 24 4.37 -9.14 -2.84
CA GLN A 24 4.01 -7.80 -3.32
C GLN A 24 2.88 -7.84 -4.33
N ALA A 25 2.01 -6.84 -4.26
CA ALA A 25 1.07 -6.50 -5.31
C ALA A 25 1.51 -5.20 -5.99
N PHE A 26 1.79 -5.27 -7.27
CA PHE A 26 2.10 -4.11 -8.10
C PHE A 26 0.85 -3.73 -8.87
N MET A 27 0.25 -2.63 -8.48
CA MET A 27 -1.06 -2.20 -8.95
C MET A 27 -0.94 -1.11 -10.00
N HIS A 28 -1.66 -1.26 -11.10
CA HIS A 28 -1.83 -0.23 -12.12
C HIS A 28 -3.33 0.04 -12.29
N TYR A 29 -3.75 1.28 -12.11
CA TYR A 29 -5.10 1.73 -12.40
C TYR A 29 -5.03 3.00 -13.25
N GLY A 30 -5.31 2.89 -14.54
CA GLY A 30 -4.92 3.93 -15.50
C GLY A 30 -3.41 4.16 -15.44
N ASP A 31 -2.98 5.41 -15.34
CA ASP A 31 -1.56 5.78 -15.18
C ASP A 31 -1.11 5.85 -13.70
N THR A 32 -2.01 5.61 -12.75
CA THR A 32 -1.65 5.49 -11.34
C THR A 32 -1.04 4.14 -11.05
N THR A 33 0.15 4.16 -10.45
CA THR A 33 0.89 2.95 -10.09
C THR A 33 1.23 2.96 -8.61
N VAL A 34 0.87 1.88 -7.91
CA VAL A 34 1.14 1.70 -6.49
C VAL A 34 1.80 0.34 -6.25
N LEU A 35 2.87 0.35 -5.50
CA LEU A 35 3.52 -0.86 -4.98
C LEU A 35 3.04 -1.11 -3.55
N SER A 36 2.28 -2.17 -3.36
CA SER A 36 1.80 -2.61 -2.04
C SER A 36 2.57 -3.85 -1.59
N THR A 37 3.14 -3.78 -0.38
CA THR A 37 3.87 -4.89 0.23
C THR A 37 3.24 -5.26 1.56
N ALA A 38 3.16 -6.56 1.85
CA ALA A 38 2.72 -7.07 3.13
C ALA A 38 3.85 -7.91 3.75
N THR A 39 4.22 -7.60 4.97
CA THR A 39 5.20 -8.35 5.75
C THR A 39 4.62 -8.71 7.10
N ALA A 40 4.87 -9.93 7.55
CA ALA A 40 4.45 -10.41 8.86
C ALA A 40 5.66 -10.94 9.63
N SER A 41 5.65 -10.77 10.94
CA SER A 41 6.66 -11.39 11.82
C SER A 41 6.39 -12.88 11.95
N ASP A 42 7.45 -13.68 12.11
CA ASP A 42 7.34 -15.14 12.31
C ASP A 42 6.74 -15.50 13.66
N LYS A 43 6.88 -14.63 14.66
CA LYS A 43 6.42 -14.87 16.03
C LYS A 43 5.73 -13.62 16.59
N PRO A 44 4.69 -13.80 17.41
CA PRO A 44 4.09 -12.70 18.15
C PRO A 44 5.09 -12.11 19.15
N ARG A 45 4.95 -10.83 19.47
CA ARG A 45 5.73 -10.20 20.55
C ARG A 45 5.16 -10.62 21.90
N ASP A 46 6.03 -10.88 22.86
CA ASP A 46 5.62 -11.20 24.21
C ASP A 46 4.89 -10.02 24.88
N GLY A 47 3.78 -10.31 25.53
CA GLY A 47 3.02 -9.33 26.31
C GLY A 47 2.04 -8.45 25.50
N ILE A 48 1.75 -8.77 24.24
CA ILE A 48 0.78 -8.04 23.42
C ILE A 48 -0.56 -8.80 23.37
N ASP A 49 -1.63 -8.12 23.83
CA ASP A 49 -3.00 -8.65 23.81
C ASP A 49 -3.83 -8.20 22.59
N PHE A 50 -3.28 -7.35 21.74
CA PHE A 50 -3.95 -6.81 20.56
C PHE A 50 -3.24 -7.19 19.27
N PHE A 51 -3.93 -7.04 18.13
CA PHE A 51 -3.35 -7.25 16.81
C PHE A 51 -2.54 -6.02 16.37
N PRO A 52 -1.21 -6.11 16.26
CA PRO A 52 -0.36 -5.00 15.85
C PRO A 52 -0.31 -4.91 14.31
N LEU A 53 -1.23 -4.15 13.72
CA LEU A 53 -1.24 -3.82 12.30
C LEU A 53 -0.70 -2.40 12.11
N SER A 54 0.36 -2.26 11.33
CA SER A 54 0.91 -0.99 10.88
C SER A 54 0.64 -0.83 9.39
N VAL A 55 0.04 0.29 9.01
CA VAL A 55 -0.19 0.65 7.61
C VAL A 55 0.56 1.93 7.32
N GLU A 56 1.40 1.89 6.31
CA GLU A 56 2.13 3.04 5.79
C GLU A 56 1.66 3.34 4.37
N PHE A 57 1.48 4.63 4.09
CA PHE A 57 1.15 5.13 2.77
C PHE A 57 2.12 6.26 2.44
N GLU A 58 2.91 6.09 1.41
CA GLU A 58 3.94 7.02 1.03
C GLU A 58 3.71 7.59 -0.37
N GLU A 59 3.46 8.89 -0.40
CA GLU A 59 3.44 9.67 -1.64
C GLU A 59 4.77 10.40 -1.77
N LYS A 60 5.51 10.07 -2.80
CA LYS A 60 6.80 10.73 -3.09
C LYS A 60 6.64 11.76 -4.19
N MET A 61 7.41 12.84 -4.11
CA MET A 61 7.34 13.92 -5.12
C MET A 61 7.69 13.44 -6.52
N TYR A 62 8.49 12.39 -6.66
CA TYR A 62 8.81 11.80 -7.97
C TYR A 62 7.58 11.20 -8.66
N SER A 63 6.54 10.80 -7.93
CA SER A 63 5.31 10.24 -8.52
C SER A 63 4.57 11.24 -9.43
N VAL A 64 4.83 12.52 -9.23
CA VAL A 64 4.33 13.63 -10.06
C VAL A 64 5.47 14.35 -10.81
N GLY A 65 6.64 13.70 -10.96
CA GLY A 65 7.79 14.23 -11.68
C GLY A 65 8.47 15.42 -11.02
N LYS A 66 8.30 15.63 -9.71
CA LYS A 66 8.90 16.74 -8.96
C LYS A 66 10.07 16.26 -8.10
N ILE A 67 11.03 17.17 -7.92
CA ILE A 67 12.18 16.99 -7.01
C ILE A 67 11.94 17.84 -5.77
N PRO A 68 12.23 17.33 -4.54
CA PRO A 68 12.13 18.13 -3.32
C PRO A 68 12.93 19.43 -3.40
N GLY A 69 12.29 20.55 -3.03
CA GLY A 69 12.88 21.91 -3.14
C GLY A 69 13.79 22.32 -1.98
N GLY A 70 13.94 21.49 -0.93
CA GLY A 70 14.78 21.78 0.22
C GLY A 70 16.28 21.70 -0.09
N PHE A 71 17.11 22.29 0.77
CA PHE A 71 18.57 22.27 0.64
C PHE A 71 19.15 20.86 0.50
N ASN A 72 18.62 19.89 1.26
CA ASN A 72 19.06 18.50 1.21
C ASN A 72 18.41 17.69 0.08
N LYS A 73 17.49 18.28 -0.70
CA LYS A 73 16.71 17.60 -1.77
C LYS A 73 16.11 16.27 -1.30
N ARG A 74 15.68 16.22 -0.05
CA ARG A 74 15.05 15.04 0.58
C ARG A 74 13.62 15.37 0.98
N GLU A 75 12.77 14.38 0.89
CA GLU A 75 11.43 14.44 1.44
C GLU A 75 11.48 14.25 2.95
N GLY A 76 10.63 15.00 3.65
CA GLY A 76 10.49 14.92 5.10
C GLY A 76 9.57 13.79 5.53
N LYS A 77 8.86 14.01 6.65
CA LYS A 77 7.84 13.10 7.17
C LYS A 77 6.67 12.99 6.19
N ALA A 78 5.91 11.90 6.31
CA ALA A 78 4.65 11.70 5.59
C ALA A 78 3.71 12.91 5.79
N SER A 79 3.00 13.30 4.74
CA SER A 79 2.00 14.37 4.80
C SER A 79 0.83 13.96 5.71
N GLU A 80 0.07 14.95 6.22
CA GLU A 80 -1.13 14.67 7.01
C GLU A 80 -2.15 13.83 6.20
N ASN A 81 -2.29 14.11 4.91
CA ASN A 81 -3.14 13.33 4.02
C ASN A 81 -2.67 11.89 3.89
N ALA A 82 -1.37 11.64 3.76
CA ALA A 82 -0.81 10.29 3.72
C ALA A 82 -1.11 9.50 5.00
N VAL A 83 -1.00 10.16 6.16
CA VAL A 83 -1.35 9.55 7.46
C VAL A 83 -2.85 9.23 7.55
N LEU A 84 -3.72 10.12 7.07
CA LEU A 84 -5.17 9.89 7.03
C LEU A 84 -5.51 8.75 6.08
N THR A 85 -4.89 8.69 4.91
CA THR A 85 -5.06 7.61 3.94
C THR A 85 -4.63 6.27 4.52
N ALA A 86 -3.49 6.20 5.21
CA ALA A 86 -3.06 4.99 5.90
C ALA A 86 -4.10 4.49 6.90
N ARG A 87 -4.76 5.39 7.64
CA ARG A 87 -5.86 5.04 8.55
C ARG A 87 -7.13 4.57 7.80
N VAL A 88 -7.42 5.13 6.65
CA VAL A 88 -8.54 4.69 5.80
C VAL A 88 -8.29 3.28 5.29
N ILE A 89 -7.05 2.94 4.95
CA ILE A 89 -6.65 1.58 4.52
C ILE A 89 -6.69 0.61 5.70
N ASP A 90 -6.23 1.00 6.90
CA ASP A 90 -6.23 0.15 8.11
C ASP A 90 -7.64 -0.33 8.49
N ARG A 91 -8.64 0.55 8.40
CA ARG A 91 -10.01 0.24 8.85
C ARG A 91 -10.66 -0.97 8.20
N PRO A 92 -10.69 -1.13 6.86
CA PRO A 92 -11.24 -2.30 6.21
C PRO A 92 -10.33 -3.54 6.32
N MET A 93 -9.02 -3.34 6.47
CA MET A 93 -8.06 -4.45 6.53
C MET A 93 -8.08 -5.16 7.88
N ARG A 94 -8.15 -4.44 8.97
CA ARG A 94 -8.09 -4.97 10.33
C ARG A 94 -9.13 -6.06 10.65
N PRO A 95 -10.42 -5.92 10.26
CA PRO A 95 -11.42 -6.96 10.50
C PRO A 95 -11.24 -8.25 9.69
N LEU A 96 -10.44 -8.22 8.61
CA LEU A 96 -10.21 -9.39 7.76
C LEU A 96 -9.24 -10.39 8.41
N PHE A 97 -8.43 -9.96 9.37
CA PHE A 97 -7.52 -10.83 10.10
C PHE A 97 -8.27 -11.62 11.21
N PRO A 98 -7.86 -12.86 11.48
CA PRO A 98 -8.41 -13.63 12.58
C PRO A 98 -8.24 -12.90 13.92
N LYS A 99 -9.24 -13.01 14.81
CA LYS A 99 -9.22 -12.34 16.13
C LYS A 99 -8.06 -12.77 17.02
N ASP A 100 -7.57 -13.97 16.81
CA ASP A 100 -6.46 -14.56 17.58
C ASP A 100 -5.08 -14.28 16.97
N TYR A 101 -5.03 -13.57 15.84
CA TYR A 101 -3.76 -13.24 15.19
C TYR A 101 -3.02 -12.16 15.99
N ARG A 102 -1.76 -12.44 16.37
CA ARG A 102 -0.94 -11.58 17.24
C ARG A 102 0.43 -11.21 16.64
N ASN A 103 0.74 -11.73 15.44
CA ASN A 103 1.98 -11.38 14.78
C ASN A 103 1.93 -9.93 14.27
N ASP A 104 3.09 -9.25 14.30
CA ASP A 104 3.19 -7.91 13.71
C ASP A 104 3.00 -7.99 12.19
N VAL A 105 2.07 -7.21 11.67
CA VAL A 105 1.87 -7.06 10.23
C VAL A 105 2.14 -5.62 9.84
N THR A 106 2.96 -5.45 8.81
CA THR A 106 3.22 -4.14 8.21
C THR A 106 2.81 -4.16 6.75
N LEU A 107 1.89 -3.25 6.40
CA LEU A 107 1.48 -2.97 5.04
C LEU A 107 2.13 -1.67 4.60
N ASN A 108 2.94 -1.72 3.57
CA ASN A 108 3.59 -0.53 3.03
C ASN A 108 3.10 -0.30 1.59
N ASN A 109 2.54 0.88 1.34
CA ASN A 109 2.01 1.31 0.06
C ASN A 109 2.83 2.48 -0.46
N LEU A 110 3.57 2.26 -1.53
CA LEU A 110 4.40 3.26 -2.17
C LEU A 110 3.79 3.69 -3.49
N VAL A 111 3.44 4.96 -3.60
CA VAL A 111 2.91 5.55 -4.83
C VAL A 111 4.07 5.89 -5.76
N LEU A 112 4.08 5.29 -6.95
CA LEU A 112 5.15 5.47 -7.95
C LEU A 112 4.78 6.46 -9.05
N SER A 113 3.51 6.48 -9.46
CA SER A 113 2.96 7.47 -10.39
C SER A 113 1.51 7.78 -10.03
N VAL A 114 1.05 8.97 -10.36
CA VAL A 114 -0.32 9.43 -10.08
C VAL A 114 -0.94 10.01 -11.33
N ASP A 115 -2.13 9.52 -11.64
CA ASP A 115 -3.08 10.12 -12.56
C ASP A 115 -4.17 10.82 -11.74
N GLN A 116 -4.50 12.08 -12.10
CA GLN A 116 -5.49 12.88 -11.37
C GLN A 116 -6.89 12.26 -11.34
N ASP A 117 -7.21 11.46 -12.34
CA ASP A 117 -8.51 10.79 -12.47
C ASP A 117 -8.56 9.42 -11.78
N CYS A 118 -7.41 8.88 -11.36
CA CYS A 118 -7.26 7.57 -10.73
C CYS A 118 -6.67 7.72 -9.32
N SER A 119 -7.51 7.67 -8.31
CA SER A 119 -7.09 7.85 -6.91
C SER A 119 -6.06 6.79 -6.48
N PRO A 120 -4.87 7.20 -6.03
CA PRO A 120 -3.86 6.28 -5.51
C PRO A 120 -4.30 5.62 -4.20
N GLU A 121 -5.18 6.25 -3.42
CA GLU A 121 -5.68 5.73 -2.15
C GLU A 121 -6.50 4.46 -2.34
N TYR A 122 -7.44 4.45 -3.30
CA TYR A 122 -8.24 3.25 -3.62
C TYR A 122 -7.37 2.15 -4.21
N THR A 123 -6.43 2.53 -5.07
CA THR A 123 -5.47 1.58 -5.66
C THR A 123 -4.61 0.92 -4.59
N ALA A 124 -4.12 1.71 -3.60
CA ALA A 124 -3.36 1.21 -2.47
C ALA A 124 -4.19 0.31 -1.54
N MET A 125 -5.46 0.63 -1.32
CA MET A 125 -6.38 -0.20 -0.52
C MET A 125 -6.55 -1.58 -1.15
N LEU A 126 -6.83 -1.64 -2.45
CA LEU A 126 -6.94 -2.89 -3.20
C LEU A 126 -5.61 -3.64 -3.21
N GLY A 127 -4.49 -2.93 -3.43
CA GLY A 127 -3.16 -3.50 -3.41
C GLY A 127 -2.80 -4.12 -2.06
N SER A 128 -3.12 -3.45 -0.95
CA SER A 128 -2.94 -3.98 0.40
C SER A 128 -3.75 -5.25 0.64
N ALA A 129 -5.00 -5.29 0.18
CA ALA A 129 -5.84 -6.49 0.31
C ALA A 129 -5.26 -7.67 -0.47
N ILE A 130 -4.83 -7.45 -1.71
CA ILE A 130 -4.24 -8.50 -2.57
C ILE A 130 -2.88 -8.97 -2.04
N ALA A 131 -2.05 -8.04 -1.54
CA ALA A 131 -0.74 -8.39 -0.97
C ALA A 131 -0.85 -9.21 0.32
N THR A 132 -2.01 -9.16 1.01
CA THR A 132 -2.26 -9.88 2.26
C THR A 132 -2.88 -11.27 2.03
N CYS A 133 -3.51 -11.50 0.87
CA CYS A 133 -4.07 -12.80 0.48
C CYS A 133 -2.99 -13.79 0.05
#